data_348306fa0a100ac0b9902ea5f73907f6
#
_entry.id   348306fa0a100ac0b9902ea5f73907f6
#
_cell.length_a   1.000
_cell.length_b   1.000
_cell.length_c   1.000
_cell.angle_alpha   90.00
_cell.angle_beta   90.00
_cell.angle_gamma   90.00
#
_symmetry.space_group_name_H-M   'P 1'
#
loop_
_entity.id
_entity.type
_entity.pdbx_description
1 polymer ?
#
loop_
_entity_poly.entity_id
_entity_poly.type
_entity_poly.pdbx_seq_one_letter_code
_entity_poly.pdbx_strand_id
1 'polypeptide(L)'
;MRAAEDLVSLGESRCAQPRKSMKRICIDRNRPLAEEPHTGHNRFHPGIAPICAVAPGEEILLETRDAFDGQLPPGSDDRDIARMDGGRVHPLTGPLWIEGAAPGDGLEIEFLDITPEAHGVSCILPGFGLLRDRFPDPYLVHWRIADGWATAERLPGIRVPGAPFLGVSLRASAS
;
A
#
# COMPACT_ATOMS: atom_id res chain seq x y z
N MET A 1 -8.48 60.84 -35.08
CA MET A 1 -7.41 61.43 -34.26
C MET A 1 -7.51 60.82 -32.86
N ARG A 2 -6.51 60.12 -32.44
CA ARG A 2 -6.08 59.48 -31.20
C ARG A 2 -5.84 57.97 -31.36
N ALA A 3 -4.56 57.67 -31.18
CA ALA A 3 -3.95 56.38 -31.25
C ALA A 3 -4.37 55.46 -30.10
N ALA A 4 -4.49 54.19 -30.38
CA ALA A 4 -4.54 53.11 -29.40
C ALA A 4 -3.10 52.62 -29.18
N GLU A 5 -2.61 52.72 -27.96
CA GLU A 5 -1.29 52.24 -27.56
C GLU A 5 -1.31 50.71 -27.38
N ASP A 6 -0.39 50.09 -28.04
CA ASP A 6 -0.09 48.65 -27.91
C ASP A 6 0.48 48.32 -26.52
N LEU A 7 -0.23 47.52 -25.74
CA LEU A 7 0.29 46.84 -24.55
C LEU A 7 0.78 45.47 -24.97
N VAL A 8 2.07 45.38 -25.24
CA VAL A 8 2.79 44.12 -25.39
C VAL A 8 2.91 43.46 -24.01
N SER A 9 2.06 42.45 -23.77
CA SER A 9 2.19 41.56 -22.63
C SER A 9 3.39 40.64 -22.89
N LEU A 10 4.49 40.88 -22.19
CA LEU A 10 5.61 39.94 -22.10
C LEU A 10 5.15 38.72 -21.33
N GLY A 11 4.80 37.66 -22.06
CA GLY A 11 4.59 36.33 -21.49
C GLY A 11 5.89 35.81 -20.88
N GLU A 12 5.93 35.80 -19.53
CA GLU A 12 6.98 35.08 -18.81
C GLU A 12 6.90 33.60 -19.20
N SER A 13 7.89 33.17 -19.99
CA SER A 13 8.15 31.77 -20.25
C SER A 13 8.52 31.10 -18.92
N ARG A 14 7.54 30.47 -18.26
CA ARG A 14 7.82 29.54 -17.18
C ARG A 14 8.66 28.41 -17.76
N CYS A 15 9.96 28.50 -17.54
CA CYS A 15 10.90 27.45 -17.80
C CYS A 15 10.39 26.19 -17.06
N ALA A 16 9.87 25.22 -17.81
CA ALA A 16 9.42 23.94 -17.25
C ALA A 16 10.64 23.29 -16.62
N GLN A 17 10.69 23.25 -15.29
CA GLN A 17 11.67 22.47 -14.56
C GLN A 17 11.54 21.01 -15.04
N PRO A 18 12.64 20.31 -15.34
CA PRO A 18 12.57 18.91 -15.71
C PRO A 18 11.86 18.17 -14.57
N ARG A 19 10.77 17.46 -14.88
CA ARG A 19 10.06 16.63 -13.90
C ARG A 19 11.07 15.68 -13.30
N LYS A 20 11.38 15.84 -12.01
CA LYS A 20 12.21 14.92 -11.24
C LYS A 20 11.61 13.53 -11.44
N SER A 21 12.41 12.54 -11.83
CA SER A 21 11.87 11.19 -12.04
C SER A 21 11.23 10.71 -10.74
N MET A 22 9.97 10.33 -10.79
CA MET A 22 9.23 9.82 -9.65
C MET A 22 9.96 8.60 -9.07
N LYS A 23 10.26 8.61 -7.79
CA LYS A 23 10.85 7.48 -7.08
C LYS A 23 9.87 6.31 -7.06
N ARG A 24 10.40 5.11 -7.21
CA ARG A 24 9.60 3.89 -7.20
C ARG A 24 10.23 2.86 -6.30
N ILE A 25 9.42 2.23 -5.47
CA ILE A 25 9.81 1.04 -4.71
C ILE A 25 8.94 -0.10 -5.25
N CYS A 26 9.60 -0.99 -5.99
CA CYS A 26 8.98 -2.16 -6.59
C CYS A 26 9.29 -3.40 -5.75
N ILE A 27 8.37 -4.35 -5.75
CA ILE A 27 8.51 -5.64 -5.07
C ILE A 27 8.36 -6.78 -6.08
N ASP A 28 8.99 -7.91 -5.83
CA ASP A 28 8.65 -9.16 -6.52
C ASP A 28 7.56 -9.88 -5.71
N ARG A 29 6.35 -9.91 -6.25
CA ARG A 29 5.18 -10.52 -5.59
C ARG A 29 5.27 -12.04 -5.45
N ASN A 30 6.20 -12.68 -6.15
CA ASN A 30 6.45 -14.12 -6.04
C ASN A 30 7.47 -14.46 -4.93
N ARG A 31 8.05 -13.44 -4.29
CA ARG A 31 9.04 -13.59 -3.23
C ARG A 31 8.50 -13.05 -1.91
N PRO A 32 8.71 -13.77 -0.80
CA PRO A 32 8.36 -13.26 0.52
C PRO A 32 9.26 -12.07 0.91
N LEU A 33 8.80 -11.25 1.84
CA LEU A 33 9.57 -10.12 2.37
C LEU A 33 10.97 -10.54 2.87
N ALA A 34 11.09 -11.72 3.46
CA ALA A 34 12.36 -12.24 3.97
C ALA A 34 13.45 -12.38 2.88
N GLU A 35 13.05 -12.55 1.63
CA GLU A 35 13.96 -12.62 0.47
C GLU A 35 14.24 -11.24 -0.15
N GLU A 36 13.43 -10.22 0.20
CA GLU A 36 13.57 -8.84 -0.27
C GLU A 36 13.56 -7.82 0.89
N PRO A 37 14.42 -7.99 1.92
CA PRO A 37 14.40 -7.16 3.12
C PRO A 37 14.70 -5.67 2.84
N HIS A 38 15.20 -5.34 1.65
CA HIS A 38 15.46 -3.99 1.21
C HIS A 38 14.20 -3.25 0.71
N THR A 39 13.06 -3.93 0.62
CA THR A 39 11.80 -3.33 0.16
C THR A 39 10.85 -2.99 1.30
N GLY A 40 11.05 -3.56 2.50
CA GLY A 40 10.09 -3.39 3.58
C GLY A 40 10.48 -4.08 4.89
N HIS A 41 9.53 -4.12 5.79
CA HIS A 41 9.65 -4.74 7.11
C HIS A 41 8.27 -5.22 7.59
N ASN A 42 8.22 -6.03 8.65
CA ASN A 42 6.98 -6.43 9.30
C ASN A 42 7.03 -6.25 10.83
N ARG A 43 7.85 -5.31 11.29
CA ARG A 43 7.96 -4.92 12.71
C ARG A 43 8.09 -3.41 12.80
N PHE A 44 7.53 -2.83 13.85
CA PHE A 44 7.69 -1.40 14.13
C PHE A 44 8.85 -1.23 15.11
N HIS A 45 9.96 -0.68 14.63
CA HIS A 45 11.11 -0.39 15.46
C HIS A 45 11.89 0.80 14.89
N PRO A 46 12.25 1.81 15.69
CA PRO A 46 12.94 3.01 15.21
C PRO A 46 14.34 2.74 14.64
N GLY A 47 14.96 1.60 14.98
CA GLY A 47 16.24 1.17 14.43
C GLY A 47 16.18 0.51 13.06
N ILE A 48 15.00 0.35 12.44
CA ILE A 48 14.89 -0.15 11.07
C ILE A 48 15.34 0.95 10.13
N ALA A 49 16.40 0.68 9.36
CA ALA A 49 16.96 1.66 8.44
C ALA A 49 15.94 2.01 7.33
N PRO A 50 15.78 3.30 7.00
CA PRO A 50 14.95 3.72 5.87
C PRO A 50 15.48 3.16 4.54
N ILE A 51 14.57 2.71 3.69
CA ILE A 51 14.91 2.18 2.36
C ILE A 51 15.05 3.29 1.32
N CYS A 52 14.46 4.46 1.58
CA CYS A 52 14.47 5.61 0.68
C CYS A 52 14.26 6.90 1.48
N ALA A 53 14.87 7.99 1.01
CA ALA A 53 14.59 9.35 1.49
C ALA A 53 13.62 10.04 0.53
N VAL A 54 12.67 10.83 1.07
CA VAL A 54 11.64 11.57 0.33
C VAL A 54 11.59 13.00 0.83
N ALA A 55 11.68 13.95 -0.08
CA ALA A 55 11.52 15.36 0.25
C ALA A 55 10.03 15.73 0.40
N PRO A 56 9.67 16.73 1.24
CA PRO A 56 8.32 17.25 1.30
C PRO A 56 7.79 17.65 -0.08
N GLY A 57 6.57 17.23 -0.41
CA GLY A 57 5.93 17.48 -1.71
C GLY A 57 6.44 16.60 -2.85
N GLU A 58 7.30 15.63 -2.58
CA GLU A 58 7.74 14.66 -3.59
C GLU A 58 6.74 13.52 -3.72
N GLU A 59 6.37 13.17 -4.96
CA GLU A 59 5.54 12.02 -5.27
C GLU A 59 6.39 10.75 -5.33
N ILE A 60 5.88 9.65 -4.77
CA ILE A 60 6.53 8.35 -4.76
C ILE A 60 5.51 7.25 -5.08
N LEU A 61 5.90 6.28 -5.88
CA LEU A 61 5.12 5.07 -6.13
C LEU A 61 5.64 3.94 -5.23
N LEU A 62 4.73 3.36 -4.46
CA LEU A 62 5.03 2.23 -3.58
C LEU A 62 4.20 1.02 -4.01
N GLU A 63 4.85 -0.07 -4.37
CA GLU A 63 4.19 -1.36 -4.44
C GLU A 63 4.16 -1.98 -3.04
N THR A 64 3.02 -2.57 -2.67
CA THR A 64 2.82 -3.17 -1.35
C THR A 64 2.52 -4.65 -1.49
N ARG A 65 2.93 -5.43 -0.49
CA ARG A 65 2.58 -6.85 -0.37
C ARG A 65 1.19 -6.98 0.25
N ASP A 66 0.54 -8.12 -0.01
CA ASP A 66 -0.67 -8.48 0.73
C ASP A 66 -0.36 -8.75 2.22
N ALA A 67 -1.39 -8.70 3.05
CA ALA A 67 -1.25 -8.83 4.50
C ALA A 67 -0.65 -10.17 4.96
N PHE A 68 -0.70 -11.20 4.14
CA PHE A 68 -0.19 -12.54 4.44
C PHE A 68 1.18 -12.83 3.81
N ASP A 69 1.80 -11.84 3.16
CA ASP A 69 3.10 -11.99 2.49
C ASP A 69 3.11 -13.12 1.45
N GLY A 70 2.03 -13.20 0.65
CA GLY A 70 1.90 -14.18 -0.43
C GLY A 70 1.61 -15.62 0.03
N GLN A 71 1.28 -15.85 1.31
CA GLN A 71 1.06 -17.20 1.84
C GLN A 71 -0.26 -17.84 1.39
N LEU A 72 -1.19 -17.04 0.89
CA LEU A 72 -2.49 -17.50 0.39
C LEU A 72 -2.67 -17.13 -1.10
N PRO A 73 -1.85 -17.67 -2.00
CA PRO A 73 -1.96 -17.38 -3.43
C PRO A 73 -3.25 -17.94 -4.04
N PRO A 74 -3.60 -17.57 -5.28
CA PRO A 74 -4.68 -18.20 -6.02
C PRO A 74 -4.54 -19.73 -6.02
N GLY A 75 -5.64 -20.44 -5.65
CA GLY A 75 -5.67 -21.90 -5.58
C GLY A 75 -5.40 -22.47 -4.18
N SER A 76 -5.02 -21.66 -3.20
CA SER A 76 -5.00 -22.10 -1.81
C SER A 76 -6.41 -22.41 -1.28
N ASP A 77 -6.49 -23.20 -0.20
CA ASP A 77 -7.74 -23.60 0.42
C ASP A 77 -7.74 -23.37 1.95
N ASP A 78 -8.82 -23.78 2.61
CA ASP A 78 -9.00 -23.60 4.06
C ASP A 78 -7.87 -24.26 4.88
N ARG A 79 -7.24 -25.33 4.38
CA ARG A 79 -6.14 -26.03 5.06
C ARG A 79 -4.84 -25.25 5.03
N ASP A 80 -4.67 -24.35 4.06
CA ASP A 80 -3.47 -23.53 3.95
C ASP A 80 -3.44 -22.44 5.03
N ILE A 81 -4.62 -22.04 5.55
CA ILE A 81 -4.72 -21.13 6.69
C ILE A 81 -3.97 -21.69 7.92
N ALA A 82 -4.08 -22.99 8.20
CA ALA A 82 -3.40 -23.61 9.33
C ALA A 82 -1.87 -23.73 9.14
N ARG A 83 -1.38 -23.56 7.92
CA ARG A 83 0.05 -23.63 7.57
C ARG A 83 0.73 -22.26 7.54
N MET A 84 -0.06 -21.19 7.63
CA MET A 84 0.50 -19.84 7.60
C MET A 84 1.46 -19.59 8.77
N ASP A 85 2.56 -18.97 8.46
CA ASP A 85 3.48 -18.41 9.46
C ASP A 85 2.99 -17.02 9.89
N GLY A 86 2.45 -16.93 11.10
CA GLY A 86 2.04 -15.66 11.70
C GLY A 86 3.18 -14.66 11.93
N GLY A 87 4.43 -15.12 11.86
CA GLY A 87 5.62 -14.25 11.92
C GLY A 87 5.83 -13.41 10.66
N ARG A 88 5.24 -13.80 9.55
CA ARG A 88 5.38 -13.12 8.23
C ARG A 88 4.28 -12.10 7.94
N VAL A 89 3.17 -12.13 8.69
CA VAL A 89 2.01 -11.29 8.37
C VAL A 89 2.27 -9.80 8.58
N HIS A 90 1.48 -9.01 7.87
CA HIS A 90 1.51 -7.55 7.83
C HIS A 90 2.85 -6.96 7.38
N PRO A 91 3.39 -7.39 6.21
CA PRO A 91 4.54 -6.72 5.63
C PRO A 91 4.18 -5.29 5.23
N LEU A 92 5.13 -4.38 5.43
CA LEU A 92 5.02 -2.96 5.14
C LEU A 92 6.14 -2.55 4.20
N THR A 93 5.83 -1.82 3.15
CA THR A 93 6.83 -1.21 2.27
C THR A 93 7.40 0.03 2.95
N GLY A 94 8.72 0.11 3.07
CA GLY A 94 9.40 1.17 3.81
C GLY A 94 10.41 0.61 4.83
N PRO A 95 10.82 1.41 5.85
CA PRO A 95 10.39 2.78 6.14
C PRO A 95 10.91 3.80 5.12
N LEU A 96 10.24 4.94 5.04
CA LEU A 96 10.70 6.09 4.29
C LEU A 96 11.28 7.15 5.24
N TRP A 97 12.40 7.74 4.89
CA TRP A 97 12.92 8.92 5.57
C TRP A 97 12.33 10.18 4.96
N ILE A 98 11.65 10.99 5.75
CA ILE A 98 11.14 12.29 5.29
C ILE A 98 12.17 13.36 5.61
N GLU A 99 12.73 13.98 4.58
CA GLU A 99 13.77 14.99 4.72
C GLU A 99 13.26 16.20 5.49
N GLY A 100 14.01 16.63 6.49
CA GLY A 100 13.66 17.79 7.32
C GLY A 100 12.61 17.54 8.39
N ALA A 101 11.94 16.39 8.44
CA ALA A 101 10.98 16.08 9.48
C ALA A 101 11.69 15.73 10.80
N ALA A 102 11.17 16.28 11.90
CA ALA A 102 11.66 16.06 13.25
C ALA A 102 10.59 15.42 14.15
N PRO A 103 10.99 14.79 15.28
CA PRO A 103 10.04 14.34 16.29
C PRO A 103 9.14 15.48 16.79
N GLY A 104 7.82 15.27 16.73
CA GLY A 104 6.81 16.28 17.05
C GLY A 104 6.13 16.91 15.84
N ASP A 105 6.72 16.83 14.66
CA ASP A 105 6.10 17.36 13.45
C ASP A 105 4.87 16.53 13.04
N GLY A 106 3.90 17.20 12.44
CA GLY A 106 2.78 16.56 11.73
C GLY A 106 3.21 16.18 10.31
N LEU A 107 2.87 14.98 9.89
CA LEU A 107 3.02 14.55 8.49
C LEU A 107 1.64 14.51 7.84
N GLU A 108 1.49 15.17 6.70
CA GLU A 108 0.35 15.04 5.81
C GLU A 108 0.74 14.09 4.67
N ILE A 109 -0.05 13.04 4.47
CA ILE A 109 0.16 12.05 3.40
C ILE A 109 -1.08 12.06 2.52
N GLU A 110 -0.90 12.46 1.26
CA GLU A 110 -1.96 12.42 0.25
C GLU A 110 -1.81 11.15 -0.60
N PHE A 111 -2.86 10.32 -0.64
CA PHE A 111 -2.93 9.17 -1.53
C PHE A 111 -3.52 9.61 -2.86
N LEU A 112 -2.66 9.81 -3.86
CA LEU A 112 -3.07 10.30 -5.18
C LEU A 112 -3.78 9.23 -5.99
N ASP A 113 -3.36 7.98 -5.85
CA ASP A 113 -3.96 6.81 -6.48
C ASP A 113 -3.69 5.54 -5.66
N ILE A 114 -4.67 4.63 -5.63
CA ILE A 114 -4.54 3.31 -5.04
C ILE A 114 -5.08 2.29 -6.02
N THR A 115 -4.19 1.57 -6.68
CA THR A 115 -4.53 0.52 -7.63
C THR A 115 -4.48 -0.85 -6.94
N PRO A 116 -5.62 -1.52 -6.68
CA PRO A 116 -5.64 -2.84 -6.07
C PRO A 116 -5.18 -3.92 -7.05
N GLU A 117 -4.74 -5.04 -6.51
CA GLU A 117 -4.52 -6.26 -7.27
C GLU A 117 -5.83 -6.81 -7.83
N ALA A 118 -5.74 -7.61 -8.91
CA ALA A 118 -6.91 -8.30 -9.47
C ALA A 118 -7.43 -9.45 -8.59
N HIS A 119 -6.65 -9.84 -7.59
CA HIS A 119 -6.96 -10.92 -6.65
C HIS A 119 -6.78 -10.42 -5.20
N GLY A 120 -7.66 -10.87 -4.33
CA GLY A 120 -7.56 -10.66 -2.88
C GLY A 120 -8.13 -11.84 -2.13
N VAL A 121 -7.88 -11.89 -0.83
CA VAL A 121 -8.41 -12.93 0.05
C VAL A 121 -9.05 -12.36 1.30
N SER A 122 -10.05 -13.07 1.81
CA SER A 122 -10.57 -12.90 3.17
C SER A 122 -10.60 -14.27 3.83
N CYS A 123 -10.29 -14.34 5.12
CA CYS A 123 -10.32 -15.62 5.81
C CYS A 123 -10.85 -15.52 7.24
N ILE A 124 -11.35 -16.64 7.72
CA ILE A 124 -11.60 -16.89 9.14
C ILE A 124 -10.38 -17.64 9.66
N LEU A 125 -9.70 -17.04 10.63
CA LEU A 125 -8.58 -17.65 11.34
C LEU A 125 -9.12 -18.33 12.62
N PRO A 126 -8.96 -19.64 12.80
CA PRO A 126 -9.42 -20.33 14.00
C PRO A 126 -8.86 -19.69 15.29
N GLY A 127 -9.74 -19.45 16.24
CA GLY A 127 -9.36 -18.83 17.52
C GLY A 127 -9.11 -17.33 17.48
N PHE A 128 -9.24 -16.67 16.33
CA PHE A 128 -9.00 -15.25 16.16
C PHE A 128 -10.32 -14.47 15.95
N GLY A 129 -10.36 -13.23 16.46
CA GLY A 129 -11.47 -12.29 16.26
C GLY A 129 -12.60 -12.41 17.31
N LEU A 130 -13.55 -11.49 17.21
CA LEU A 130 -14.65 -11.35 18.18
C LEU A 130 -15.67 -12.51 18.13
N LEU A 131 -15.81 -13.16 16.99
CA LEU A 131 -16.79 -14.23 16.76
C LEU A 131 -16.13 -15.62 16.69
N ARG A 132 -14.92 -15.79 17.21
CA ARG A 132 -14.15 -17.03 17.16
C ARG A 132 -14.88 -18.26 17.67
N ASP A 133 -15.77 -18.07 18.69
CA ASP A 133 -16.54 -19.16 19.27
C ASP A 133 -17.72 -19.60 18.37
N ARG A 134 -18.13 -18.75 17.43
CA ARG A 134 -19.19 -19.03 16.46
C ARG A 134 -18.65 -19.56 15.14
N PHE A 135 -17.41 -19.22 14.81
CA PHE A 135 -16.74 -19.60 13.57
C PHE A 135 -15.38 -20.23 13.90
N PRO A 136 -15.40 -21.47 14.46
CA PRO A 136 -14.17 -22.13 14.90
C PRO A 136 -13.34 -22.70 13.75
N ASP A 137 -13.94 -22.93 12.60
CA ASP A 137 -13.30 -23.58 11.45
C ASP A 137 -12.67 -22.57 10.52
N PRO A 138 -11.54 -22.90 9.88
CA PRO A 138 -10.93 -22.04 8.87
C PRO A 138 -11.86 -21.90 7.65
N TYR A 139 -11.89 -20.71 7.09
CA TYR A 139 -12.67 -20.47 5.87
C TYR A 139 -11.95 -19.43 5.02
N LEU A 140 -11.59 -19.78 3.78
CA LEU A 140 -10.89 -18.92 2.84
C LEU A 140 -11.80 -18.50 1.69
N VAL A 141 -11.83 -17.21 1.41
CA VAL A 141 -12.54 -16.65 0.27
C VAL A 141 -11.54 -15.96 -0.64
N HIS A 142 -11.46 -16.41 -1.88
CA HIS A 142 -10.74 -15.73 -2.94
C HIS A 142 -11.66 -14.74 -3.64
N TRP A 143 -11.21 -13.50 -3.75
CA TRP A 143 -11.91 -12.43 -4.44
C TRP A 143 -11.26 -12.15 -5.79
N ARG A 144 -12.06 -12.12 -6.84
CA ARG A 144 -11.70 -11.53 -8.12
C ARG A 144 -12.10 -10.06 -8.11
N ILE A 145 -11.14 -9.18 -8.31
CA ILE A 145 -11.32 -7.72 -8.30
C ILE A 145 -11.19 -7.24 -9.74
N ALA A 146 -12.27 -6.76 -10.30
CA ALA A 146 -12.33 -6.25 -11.67
C ALA A 146 -13.48 -5.26 -11.84
N ASP A 147 -13.32 -4.28 -12.71
CA ASP A 147 -14.37 -3.32 -13.10
C ASP A 147 -15.01 -2.59 -11.91
N GLY A 148 -14.23 -2.31 -10.88
CA GLY A 148 -14.70 -1.64 -9.66
C GLY A 148 -15.50 -2.54 -8.70
N TRP A 149 -15.44 -3.87 -8.85
CA TRP A 149 -16.13 -4.83 -7.99
C TRP A 149 -15.23 -5.97 -7.55
N ALA A 150 -15.50 -6.46 -6.34
CA ALA A 150 -14.97 -7.73 -5.86
C ALA A 150 -16.10 -8.79 -5.86
N THR A 151 -15.82 -9.96 -6.42
CA THR A 151 -16.72 -11.11 -6.47
C THR A 151 -15.99 -12.38 -6.06
N ALA A 152 -16.69 -13.36 -5.48
CA ALA A 152 -16.10 -14.61 -5.03
C ALA A 152 -17.01 -15.79 -5.36
N GLU A 153 -16.42 -16.89 -5.83
CA GLU A 153 -17.18 -18.12 -6.17
C GLU A 153 -17.85 -18.74 -4.93
N ARG A 154 -17.15 -18.70 -3.78
CA ARG A 154 -17.69 -19.23 -2.51
C ARG A 154 -18.83 -18.41 -1.92
N LEU A 155 -19.08 -17.21 -2.46
CA LEU A 155 -20.15 -16.30 -2.01
C LEU A 155 -21.00 -15.88 -3.22
N PRO A 156 -21.75 -16.83 -3.82
CA PRO A 156 -22.53 -16.56 -5.02
C PRO A 156 -23.58 -15.48 -4.76
N GLY A 157 -23.73 -14.56 -5.70
CA GLY A 157 -24.65 -13.42 -5.61
C GLY A 157 -24.16 -12.25 -4.77
N ILE A 158 -23.02 -12.36 -4.09
CA ILE A 158 -22.42 -11.26 -3.36
C ILE A 158 -21.44 -10.49 -4.28
N ARG A 159 -21.63 -9.18 -4.36
CA ARG A 159 -20.72 -8.23 -5.01
C ARG A 159 -20.39 -7.12 -4.04
N VAL A 160 -19.12 -6.83 -3.88
CA VAL A 160 -18.62 -5.74 -3.03
C VAL A 160 -18.10 -4.62 -3.92
N PRO A 161 -18.59 -3.38 -3.80
CA PRO A 161 -18.05 -2.27 -4.58
C PRO A 161 -16.59 -1.99 -4.16
N GLY A 162 -15.75 -1.67 -5.15
CA GLY A 162 -14.35 -1.33 -4.92
C GLY A 162 -14.24 0.04 -4.25
N ALA A 163 -13.56 0.06 -3.11
CA ALA A 163 -13.13 1.27 -2.42
C ALA A 163 -11.73 1.00 -1.84
N PRO A 164 -10.69 0.99 -2.69
CA PRO A 164 -9.35 0.61 -2.25
C PRO A 164 -8.81 1.60 -1.21
N PHE A 165 -8.15 1.07 -0.21
CA PHE A 165 -7.48 1.87 0.82
C PHE A 165 -6.26 1.11 1.36
N LEU A 166 -5.32 1.84 1.97
CA LEU A 166 -4.20 1.25 2.70
C LEU A 166 -4.63 0.98 4.15
N GLY A 167 -4.44 -0.27 4.59
CA GLY A 167 -4.87 -0.70 5.92
C GLY A 167 -4.05 -0.10 7.05
N VAL A 168 -2.74 0.13 6.80
CA VAL A 168 -1.79 0.65 7.81
C VAL A 168 -0.80 1.61 7.16
N SER A 169 -0.68 2.78 7.78
CA SER A 169 0.41 3.72 7.55
C SER A 169 0.81 4.30 8.89
N LEU A 170 2.05 4.14 9.31
CA LEU A 170 2.51 4.57 10.62
C LEU A 170 3.79 5.41 10.52
N ARG A 171 3.90 6.35 11.48
CA ARG A 171 5.10 7.12 11.71
C ARG A 171 5.92 6.47 12.84
N ALA A 172 7.19 6.16 12.59
CA ALA A 172 8.15 5.87 13.64
C ALA A 172 8.82 7.18 14.06
N SER A 173 8.76 7.52 15.36
CA SER A 173 9.59 8.58 15.92
C SER A 173 10.78 7.94 16.60
N ALA A 174 11.97 8.47 16.38
CA ALA A 174 13.10 8.20 17.27
C ALA A 174 12.75 8.79 18.65
N SER A 175 12.77 7.96 19.67
CA SER A 175 12.69 8.37 21.09
C SER A 175 13.98 9.03 21.53
#